data_53ade3caf7557c8898636bf5a9464cd3
#
_entry.id   53ade3caf7557c8898636bf5a9464cd3
#
_cell.length_a   1.000
_cell.length_b   1.000
_cell.length_c   1.000
_cell.angle_alpha   90.00
_cell.angle_beta   90.00
_cell.angle_gamma   90.00
#
_symmetry.space_group_name_H-M   'P 1'
#
loop_
_entity.id
_entity.type
_entity.pdbx_description
1 polymer ?
#
loop_
_entity_poly.entity_id
_entity_poly.type
_entity_poly.pdbx_seq_one_letter_code
_entity_poly.pdbx_strand_id
1 'polypeptide(L)'
;METKMEFRPMTPDDYEPVRQFLSEMGWHHRVADAEKFNAMIEKTSRAVVAVDGSRIVGFARALCDEVSNGYISMVGVAADKRRQGIGSELVRQLMREDAGITWVLRAGRGSSGFWEGMGFRPSEIAMERVRT
;
A
#
# COMPACT_ATOMS: atom_id res chain seq x y z
N MET A 1 -20.02 -20.34 6.23
CA MET A 1 -20.30 -18.94 5.95
C MET A 1 -19.14 -18.32 5.19
N GLU A 2 -19.43 -17.71 4.07
CA GLU A 2 -18.39 -17.11 3.26
C GLU A 2 -17.85 -15.83 3.88
N THR A 3 -16.52 -15.71 3.87
CA THR A 3 -15.86 -14.49 4.28
C THR A 3 -16.06 -13.44 3.21
N LYS A 4 -16.60 -12.30 3.59
CA LYS A 4 -16.83 -11.22 2.63
C LYS A 4 -15.60 -10.33 2.56
N MET A 5 -14.82 -10.50 1.49
CA MET A 5 -13.63 -9.69 1.23
C MET A 5 -14.00 -8.59 0.25
N GLU A 6 -13.68 -7.36 0.62
CA GLU A 6 -13.93 -6.20 -0.22
C GLU A 6 -12.64 -5.42 -0.43
N PHE A 7 -12.40 -5.00 -1.67
CA PHE A 7 -11.30 -4.08 -2.00
C PHE A 7 -11.94 -2.78 -2.45
N ARG A 8 -11.57 -1.69 -1.83
CA ARG A 8 -12.16 -0.40 -2.16
C ARG A 8 -11.23 0.76 -1.86
N PRO A 9 -11.49 1.94 -2.45
CA PRO A 9 -10.73 3.13 -2.07
C PRO A 9 -10.89 3.43 -0.58
N MET A 10 -9.85 3.97 0.01
CA MET A 10 -9.84 4.40 1.40
C MET A 10 -10.70 5.65 1.57
N THR A 11 -11.43 5.73 2.67
CA THR A 11 -12.20 6.91 3.04
C THR A 11 -11.70 7.44 4.38
N PRO A 12 -12.07 8.67 4.79
CA PRO A 12 -11.63 9.19 6.09
C PRO A 12 -12.01 8.32 7.29
N ASP A 13 -13.11 7.58 7.20
CA ASP A 13 -13.51 6.66 8.27
C ASP A 13 -12.50 5.53 8.45
N ASP A 14 -11.67 5.27 7.46
CA ASP A 14 -10.66 4.22 7.50
C ASP A 14 -9.34 4.67 8.13
N TYR A 15 -9.14 5.97 8.35
CA TYR A 15 -7.85 6.51 8.79
C TYR A 15 -7.35 5.83 10.07
N GLU A 16 -8.14 5.84 11.10
CA GLU A 16 -7.71 5.25 12.37
C GLU A 16 -7.62 3.72 12.31
N PRO A 17 -8.59 2.99 11.72
CA PRO A 17 -8.45 1.55 11.56
C PRO A 17 -7.19 1.16 10.76
N VAL A 18 -6.85 1.90 9.70
CA VAL A 18 -5.64 1.62 8.92
C VAL A 18 -4.39 1.94 9.73
N ARG A 19 -4.39 3.05 10.47
CA ARG A 19 -3.25 3.40 11.32
C ARG A 19 -2.97 2.30 12.35
N GLN A 20 -4.02 1.77 12.97
CA GLN A 20 -3.89 0.65 13.91
C GLN A 20 -3.37 -0.60 13.21
N PHE A 21 -3.90 -0.90 12.04
CA PHE A 21 -3.44 -2.03 11.24
C PHE A 21 -1.94 -1.92 10.93
N LEU A 22 -1.49 -0.75 10.48
CA LEU A 22 -0.09 -0.54 10.14
C LEU A 22 0.81 -0.61 11.38
N SER A 23 0.33 -0.11 12.51
CA SER A 23 1.06 -0.19 13.77
C SER A 23 1.32 -1.65 14.15
N GLU A 24 0.30 -2.49 14.02
CA GLU A 24 0.41 -3.93 14.31
C GLU A 24 1.30 -4.66 13.30
N MET A 25 1.44 -4.12 12.10
CA MET A 25 2.28 -4.68 11.04
C MET A 25 3.77 -4.37 11.18
N GLY A 26 4.16 -3.68 12.25
CA GLY A 26 5.56 -3.33 12.47
C GLY A 26 5.94 -1.92 12.03
N TRP A 27 4.98 -1.14 11.58
CA TRP A 27 5.24 0.27 11.21
C TRP A 27 4.87 1.24 12.34
N HIS A 28 4.85 0.75 13.56
CA HIS A 28 4.43 1.52 14.73
C HIS A 28 5.11 2.91 14.80
N HIS A 29 6.43 2.95 14.66
CA HIS A 29 7.16 4.23 14.75
C HIS A 29 6.78 5.21 13.66
N ARG A 30 6.41 4.72 12.49
CA ARG A 30 6.08 5.56 11.34
C ARG A 30 4.67 6.12 11.40
N VAL A 31 3.80 5.49 12.19
CA VAL A 31 2.38 5.86 12.23
C VAL A 31 1.90 6.24 13.63
N ALA A 32 2.82 6.37 14.59
CA ALA A 32 2.48 6.63 15.99
C ALA A 32 1.75 7.97 16.19
N ASP A 33 2.11 8.98 15.40
CA ASP A 33 1.49 10.30 15.47
C ASP A 33 0.28 10.35 14.52
N ALA A 34 -0.92 10.32 15.10
CA ALA A 34 -2.15 10.26 14.31
C ALA A 34 -2.34 11.49 13.42
N GLU A 35 -1.95 12.68 13.90
CA GLU A 35 -2.09 13.89 13.10
C GLU A 35 -1.18 13.87 11.88
N LYS A 36 0.06 13.41 12.05
CA LYS A 36 0.98 13.27 10.93
C LYS A 36 0.51 12.21 9.96
N PHE A 37 -0.01 11.09 10.49
CA PHE A 37 -0.53 10.04 9.65
C PHE A 37 -1.69 10.54 8.79
N ASN A 38 -2.64 11.24 9.41
CA ASN A 38 -3.80 11.77 8.69
C ASN A 38 -3.37 12.76 7.62
N ALA A 39 -2.42 13.65 7.94
CA ALA A 39 -1.90 14.62 6.96
C ALA A 39 -1.24 13.92 5.79
N MET A 40 -0.48 12.84 6.07
CA MET A 40 0.17 12.06 5.02
C MET A 40 -0.87 11.40 4.10
N ILE A 41 -1.91 10.81 4.69
CA ILE A 41 -2.93 10.14 3.90
C ILE A 41 -3.73 11.15 3.06
N GLU A 42 -4.03 12.33 3.60
CA GLU A 42 -4.74 13.36 2.86
C GLU A 42 -4.00 13.81 1.60
N LYS A 43 -2.66 13.71 1.61
CA LYS A 43 -1.83 14.07 0.45
C LYS A 43 -1.57 12.89 -0.48
N THR A 44 -2.06 11.71 -0.13
CA THR A 44 -1.88 10.51 -0.92
C THR A 44 -2.79 10.54 -2.15
N SER A 45 -2.23 10.21 -3.32
CA SER A 45 -2.99 10.23 -4.57
C SER A 45 -3.96 9.06 -4.68
N ARG A 46 -3.50 7.88 -4.27
CA ARG A 46 -4.29 6.66 -4.36
C ARG A 46 -4.08 5.85 -3.09
N ALA A 47 -5.17 5.37 -2.50
CA ALA A 47 -5.10 4.48 -1.35
C ALA A 47 -6.24 3.47 -1.44
N VAL A 48 -5.91 2.20 -1.24
CA VAL A 48 -6.86 1.08 -1.35
C VAL A 48 -6.78 0.27 -0.06
N VAL A 49 -7.93 -0.15 0.43
CA VAL A 49 -8.01 -1.04 1.59
C VAL A 49 -8.65 -2.36 1.19
N ALA A 50 -8.21 -3.44 1.83
CA ALA A 50 -8.86 -4.74 1.77
C ALA A 50 -9.54 -4.95 3.11
N VAL A 51 -10.83 -5.22 3.07
CA VAL A 51 -11.66 -5.32 4.28
C VAL A 51 -12.33 -6.68 4.31
N ASP A 52 -12.18 -7.38 5.42
CA ASP A 52 -12.86 -8.66 5.65
C ASP A 52 -13.93 -8.42 6.71
N GLY A 53 -15.18 -8.30 6.27
CA GLY A 53 -16.26 -7.88 7.15
C GLY A 53 -16.03 -6.45 7.61
N SER A 54 -15.65 -6.26 8.88
CA SER A 54 -15.33 -4.94 9.42
C SER A 54 -13.85 -4.75 9.72
N ARG A 55 -13.04 -5.76 9.40
CA ARG A 55 -11.61 -5.76 9.75
C ARG A 55 -10.77 -5.34 8.55
N ILE A 56 -9.88 -4.38 8.75
CA ILE A 56 -8.86 -4.04 7.74
C ILE A 56 -7.84 -5.17 7.72
N VAL A 57 -7.65 -5.78 6.57
CA VAL A 57 -6.69 -6.88 6.39
C VAL A 57 -5.62 -6.55 5.36
N GLY A 58 -5.73 -5.41 4.68
CA GLY A 58 -4.72 -4.98 3.73
C GLY A 58 -4.83 -3.51 3.42
N PHE A 59 -3.71 -2.93 2.99
CA PHE A 59 -3.63 -1.51 2.65
C PHE A 59 -2.50 -1.29 1.65
N ALA A 60 -2.73 -0.37 0.73
CA ALA A 60 -1.71 0.07 -0.21
C ALA A 60 -1.92 1.54 -0.53
N ARG A 61 -0.83 2.30 -0.66
CA ARG A 61 -0.93 3.71 -1.04
C ARG A 61 0.12 4.06 -2.07
N ALA A 62 -0.18 5.08 -2.86
CA ALA A 62 0.73 5.58 -3.87
C ALA A 62 0.64 7.10 -4.00
N LEU A 63 1.77 7.70 -4.33
CA LEU A 63 1.87 9.10 -4.71
C LEU A 63 2.06 9.10 -6.23
N CYS A 64 1.26 9.86 -6.95
CA CYS A 64 1.20 9.73 -8.40
C CYS A 64 0.72 11.03 -9.02
N ASP A 65 1.31 11.43 -10.16
CA ASP A 65 0.86 12.61 -10.88
C ASP A 65 -0.33 12.32 -11.81
N GLU A 66 -0.76 11.06 -11.87
CA GLU A 66 -1.85 10.57 -12.72
C GLU A 66 -1.55 10.63 -14.21
N VAL A 67 -0.31 10.91 -14.60
CA VAL A 67 0.07 11.08 -16.01
C VAL A 67 1.29 10.25 -16.37
N SER A 68 2.34 10.29 -15.56
CA SER A 68 3.63 9.72 -15.97
C SER A 68 4.38 8.97 -14.89
N ASN A 69 4.29 9.38 -13.63
CA ASN A 69 5.11 8.79 -12.56
C ASN A 69 4.31 8.53 -11.30
N GLY A 70 4.61 7.39 -10.66
CA GLY A 70 4.01 7.04 -9.39
C GLY A 70 5.01 6.35 -8.48
N TYR A 71 4.83 6.51 -7.17
CA TYR A 71 5.63 5.85 -6.15
C TYR A 71 4.70 5.08 -5.23
N ILE A 72 4.91 3.77 -5.15
CA ILE A 72 4.10 2.91 -4.28
C ILE A 72 4.77 2.85 -2.91
N SER A 73 3.97 3.09 -1.87
CA SER A 73 4.46 3.12 -0.50
C SER A 73 3.48 2.38 0.42
N MET A 74 4.02 1.66 1.39
CA MET A 74 3.25 1.06 2.48
C MET A 74 2.20 0.02 2.02
N VAL A 75 2.64 -1.00 1.31
CA VAL A 75 1.76 -2.13 0.99
C VAL A 75 1.88 -3.17 2.11
N GLY A 76 0.77 -3.53 2.71
CA GLY A 76 0.76 -4.52 3.79
C GLY A 76 -0.48 -5.39 3.77
N VAL A 77 -0.32 -6.65 4.18
CA VAL A 77 -1.40 -7.63 4.31
C VAL A 77 -1.28 -8.29 5.68
N ALA A 78 -2.40 -8.45 6.37
CA ALA A 78 -2.42 -9.09 7.69
C ALA A 78 -1.76 -10.47 7.64
N ALA A 79 -0.99 -10.80 8.67
CA ALA A 79 -0.21 -12.04 8.70
C ALA A 79 -1.06 -13.29 8.46
N ASP A 80 -2.26 -13.32 9.02
CA ASP A 80 -3.17 -14.46 8.90
C ASP A 80 -3.91 -14.50 7.55
N LYS A 81 -3.70 -13.51 6.70
CA LYS A 81 -4.35 -13.41 5.39
C LYS A 81 -3.36 -13.47 4.23
N ARG A 82 -2.12 -13.76 4.49
CA ARG A 82 -1.08 -13.85 3.45
C ARG A 82 -1.28 -15.08 2.58
N ARG A 83 -0.69 -15.04 1.37
CA ARG A 83 -0.74 -16.13 0.38
C ARG A 83 -2.14 -16.41 -0.15
N GLN A 84 -3.02 -15.40 -0.11
CA GLN A 84 -4.38 -15.50 -0.64
C GLN A 84 -4.62 -14.53 -1.80
N GLY A 85 -3.56 -13.91 -2.32
CA GLY A 85 -3.66 -12.98 -3.44
C GLY A 85 -4.11 -11.58 -3.08
N ILE A 86 -4.22 -11.27 -1.78
CA ILE A 86 -4.70 -9.95 -1.34
C ILE A 86 -3.72 -8.85 -1.73
N GLY A 87 -2.42 -9.06 -1.49
CA GLY A 87 -1.40 -8.08 -1.86
C GLY A 87 -1.39 -7.79 -3.35
N SER A 88 -1.49 -8.82 -4.18
CA SER A 88 -1.53 -8.66 -5.63
C SER A 88 -2.75 -7.87 -6.08
N GLU A 89 -3.90 -8.14 -5.47
CA GLU A 89 -5.11 -7.43 -5.83
C GLU A 89 -5.06 -5.96 -5.39
N LEU A 90 -4.51 -5.68 -4.20
CA LEU A 90 -4.31 -4.31 -3.74
C LEU A 90 -3.44 -3.52 -4.73
N VAL A 91 -2.33 -4.11 -5.15
CA VAL A 91 -1.42 -3.45 -6.07
C VAL A 91 -2.05 -3.25 -7.45
N ARG A 92 -2.79 -4.25 -7.94
CA ARG A 92 -3.51 -4.10 -9.20
C ARG A 92 -4.50 -2.95 -9.16
N GLN A 93 -5.27 -2.85 -8.08
CA GLN A 93 -6.24 -1.77 -7.95
C GLN A 93 -5.55 -0.42 -7.76
N LEU A 94 -4.42 -0.40 -7.07
CA LEU A 94 -3.64 0.82 -6.86
C LEU A 94 -3.08 1.35 -8.18
N MET A 95 -2.47 0.48 -8.98
CA MET A 95 -1.88 0.87 -10.26
C MET A 95 -2.93 1.03 -11.36
N ARG A 96 -4.07 0.35 -11.20
CA ARG A 96 -5.08 0.25 -12.26
C ARG A 96 -4.41 -0.36 -13.49
N GLU A 97 -4.84 -0.03 -14.68
CA GLU A 97 -4.19 -0.52 -15.91
C GLU A 97 -3.51 0.65 -16.63
N ASP A 98 -2.85 1.51 -15.86
CA ASP A 98 -2.24 2.73 -16.39
C ASP A 98 -0.87 2.44 -16.98
N ALA A 99 -0.84 1.98 -18.23
CA ALA A 99 0.40 1.66 -18.92
C ALA A 99 1.29 2.87 -19.15
N GLY A 100 0.72 4.08 -19.06
CA GLY A 100 1.49 5.31 -19.27
C GLY A 100 2.24 5.80 -18.05
N ILE A 101 2.10 5.13 -16.90
CA ILE A 101 2.73 5.55 -15.65
C ILE A 101 3.90 4.62 -15.33
N THR A 102 5.07 5.20 -15.08
CA THR A 102 6.20 4.46 -14.55
C THR A 102 6.07 4.39 -13.04
N TRP A 103 5.98 3.19 -12.51
CA TRP A 103 5.84 2.97 -11.07
C TRP A 103 7.19 2.62 -10.45
N VAL A 104 7.52 3.27 -9.36
CA VAL A 104 8.75 3.03 -8.60
C VAL A 104 8.36 2.67 -7.17
N LEU A 105 9.19 1.88 -6.52
CA LEU A 105 8.99 1.55 -5.10
C LEU A 105 10.32 1.18 -4.46
N ARG A 106 10.30 1.09 -3.14
CA ARG A 106 11.42 0.57 -2.37
C ARG A 106 10.97 -0.79 -1.83
N ALA A 107 11.54 -1.85 -2.39
CA ALA A 107 11.18 -3.20 -1.97
C ALA A 107 11.71 -3.46 -0.57
N GLY A 108 10.81 -3.73 0.36
CA GLY A 108 11.19 -4.07 1.72
C GLY A 108 11.87 -5.43 1.78
N ARG A 109 12.56 -5.70 2.89
CA ARG A 109 13.29 -6.95 3.06
C ARG A 109 12.38 -8.16 2.81
N GLY A 110 12.83 -9.06 1.94
CA GLY A 110 12.11 -10.29 1.63
C GLY A 110 10.93 -10.13 0.69
N SER A 111 10.69 -8.93 0.15
CA SER A 111 9.53 -8.69 -0.71
C SER A 111 9.85 -8.67 -2.20
N SER A 112 11.12 -8.79 -2.60
CA SER A 112 11.49 -8.66 -4.01
C SER A 112 10.77 -9.67 -4.91
N GLY A 113 10.61 -10.92 -4.43
CA GLY A 113 9.92 -11.95 -5.21
C GLY A 113 8.47 -11.58 -5.50
N PHE A 114 7.78 -10.99 -4.54
CA PHE A 114 6.42 -10.50 -4.72
C PHE A 114 6.39 -9.44 -5.83
N TRP A 115 7.29 -8.46 -5.75
CA TRP A 115 7.32 -7.36 -6.71
C TRP A 115 7.72 -7.82 -8.10
N GLU A 116 8.65 -8.77 -8.20
CA GLU A 116 9.02 -9.35 -9.49
C GLU A 116 7.82 -10.05 -10.11
N GLY A 117 7.02 -10.76 -9.30
CA GLY A 117 5.79 -11.38 -9.77
C GLY A 117 4.75 -10.38 -10.26
N MET A 118 4.84 -9.13 -9.82
CA MET A 118 3.95 -8.05 -10.26
C MET A 118 4.51 -7.28 -11.46
N GLY A 119 5.64 -7.72 -12.00
CA GLY A 119 6.25 -7.07 -13.17
C GLY A 119 7.32 -6.04 -12.86
N PHE A 120 7.70 -5.88 -11.61
CA PHE A 120 8.76 -4.96 -11.22
C PHE A 120 10.12 -5.62 -11.34
N ARG A 121 11.14 -4.83 -11.56
CA ARG A 121 12.52 -5.30 -11.58
C ARG A 121 13.43 -4.23 -10.97
N PRO A 122 14.60 -4.62 -10.45
CA PRO A 122 15.53 -3.63 -9.91
C PRO A 122 15.91 -2.61 -10.98
N SER A 123 16.03 -1.36 -10.57
CA SER A 123 16.42 -0.26 -11.46
C SER A 123 17.88 0.09 -11.23
N GLU A 124 18.64 0.21 -12.30
CA GLU A 124 20.04 0.63 -12.25
C GLU A 124 20.18 2.14 -12.20
N ILE A 125 19.08 2.87 -12.46
CA ILE A 125 19.14 4.33 -12.57
C ILE A 125 18.41 5.04 -11.40
N ALA A 126 17.61 4.33 -10.62
CA ALA A 126 16.90 4.95 -9.51
C ALA A 126 17.86 5.27 -8.39
N MET A 127 17.70 6.47 -7.83
CA MET A 127 18.51 6.94 -6.71
C MET A 127 17.58 7.46 -5.62
N GLU A 128 18.03 7.44 -4.38
CA GLU A 128 17.22 7.96 -3.29
C GLU A 128 18.06 8.83 -2.36
N ARG A 129 17.39 9.81 -1.76
CA ARG A 129 17.96 10.61 -0.69
C ARG A 129 16.98 10.55 0.46
N VAL A 130 17.32 9.77 1.48
CA VAL A 130 16.40 9.51 2.58
C VAL A 130 16.32 10.70 3.53
N ARG A 131 15.16 10.81 4.21
CA ARG A 131 14.99 11.82 5.25
C ARG A 131 15.92 11.55 6.43
N THR A 132 16.31 12.59 7.14
CA THR A 132 17.18 12.47 8.30
C THR A 132 16.39 12.49 9.61
#